data_4b60df9f8814dd7494af4940b1d41c30
#
_entry.id   4b60df9f8814dd7494af4940b1d41c30
#
_cell.length_a   1.000
_cell.length_b   1.000
_cell.length_c   1.000
_cell.angle_alpha   90.00
_cell.angle_beta   90.00
_cell.angle_gamma   90.00
#
_symmetry.space_group_name_H-M   'P 1'
#
loop_
_entity.id
_entity.type
_entity.pdbx_description
1 polymer ?
#
loop_
_entity_poly.entity_id
_entity_poly.type
_entity_poly.pdbx_seq_one_letter_code
_entity_poly.pdbx_strand_id
1 'polypeptide(L)'
;MYRKKTILFVDEIHRFNKGQQDYLLPFVEDGTIILIGATTENPYFEVNGALLSRSSIFELQPLAKEDIKTLITRAVYDTVKGMGSYQAVIEEDALEFLADISGGDARSALNAVELGILTTERGADGKIHITLDVASECIQKRVVKYDKTGDNHYDTISAFIKSMRGSDPDAAVYYLAKMLYAGEDIKFIARRIMICASEDVGNADPMALTVAVSASQAVERIGMPEAQIILSQAVTYVATAPKSNASY
;
A
#
# COMPACT_ATOMS: atom_id res chain seq x y z
N MET A 1 47.29 -4.36 -4.73
CA MET A 1 45.94 -4.86 -5.06
C MET A 1 45.06 -4.69 -3.83
N TYR A 2 44.12 -3.78 -3.82
CA TYR A 2 43.25 -3.53 -2.65
C TYR A 2 42.24 -4.67 -2.55
N ARG A 3 42.36 -5.54 -1.53
CA ARG A 3 41.38 -6.59 -1.20
C ARG A 3 40.12 -6.02 -0.52
N LYS A 4 39.49 -5.01 -1.11
CA LYS A 4 38.21 -4.51 -0.59
C LYS A 4 37.08 -5.15 -1.38
N LYS A 5 36.16 -5.80 -0.68
CA LYS A 5 34.91 -6.30 -1.29
C LYS A 5 34.04 -5.13 -1.67
N THR A 6 33.41 -5.19 -2.83
CA THR A 6 32.45 -4.18 -3.30
C THR A 6 31.05 -4.60 -2.85
N ILE A 7 30.34 -3.71 -2.19
CA ILE A 7 28.92 -3.88 -1.88
C ILE A 7 28.13 -3.17 -2.99
N LEU A 8 27.30 -3.91 -3.70
CA LEU A 8 26.35 -3.37 -4.67
C LEU A 8 24.96 -3.35 -4.05
N PHE A 9 24.43 -2.15 -3.79
CA PHE A 9 23.05 -1.94 -3.36
C PHE A 9 22.18 -1.65 -4.58
N VAL A 10 21.13 -2.44 -4.79
CA VAL A 10 20.16 -2.29 -5.87
C VAL A 10 18.79 -2.08 -5.26
N ASP A 11 18.30 -0.84 -5.32
CA ASP A 11 16.94 -0.51 -4.90
C ASP A 11 15.94 -0.92 -6.01
N GLU A 12 14.76 -1.38 -5.62
CA GLU A 12 13.71 -1.82 -6.54
C GLU A 12 14.21 -2.87 -7.56
N ILE A 13 14.92 -3.91 -7.07
CA ILE A 13 15.56 -4.92 -7.93
C ILE A 13 14.55 -5.64 -8.85
N HIS A 14 13.26 -5.67 -8.50
CA HIS A 14 12.20 -6.22 -9.35
C HIS A 14 12.01 -5.46 -10.68
N ARG A 15 12.48 -4.22 -10.78
CA ARG A 15 12.46 -3.45 -12.04
C ARG A 15 13.48 -3.91 -13.06
N PHE A 16 14.46 -4.69 -12.62
CA PHE A 16 15.39 -5.34 -13.51
C PHE A 16 14.72 -6.56 -14.14
N ASN A 17 14.76 -6.68 -15.46
CA ASN A 17 14.30 -7.88 -16.12
C ASN A 17 15.19 -9.09 -15.75
N LYS A 18 14.68 -10.30 -15.98
CA LYS A 18 15.39 -11.54 -15.60
C LYS A 18 16.79 -11.65 -16.19
N GLY A 19 16.99 -11.19 -17.44
CA GLY A 19 18.31 -11.18 -18.07
C GLY A 19 19.29 -10.21 -17.42
N GLN A 20 18.80 -9.04 -16.96
CA GLN A 20 19.62 -8.09 -16.20
C GLN A 20 20.00 -8.62 -14.83
N GLN A 21 19.07 -9.32 -14.18
CA GLN A 21 19.35 -9.98 -12.92
C GLN A 21 20.33 -11.14 -13.09
N ASP A 22 20.22 -11.92 -14.17
CA ASP A 22 21.16 -13.01 -14.51
C ASP A 22 22.59 -12.50 -14.73
N TYR A 23 22.74 -11.29 -15.26
CA TYR A 23 24.06 -10.69 -15.46
C TYR A 23 24.82 -10.44 -14.15
N LEU A 24 24.13 -10.33 -13.02
CA LEU A 24 24.75 -10.18 -11.69
C LEU A 24 25.29 -11.50 -11.13
N LEU A 25 24.76 -12.64 -11.57
CA LEU A 25 25.08 -13.96 -11.02
C LEU A 25 26.58 -14.29 -10.96
N PRO A 26 27.36 -14.13 -12.06
CA PRO A 26 28.77 -14.47 -12.02
C PRO A 26 29.55 -13.69 -10.95
N PHE A 27 29.22 -12.44 -10.76
CA PHE A 27 29.89 -11.54 -9.80
C PHE A 27 29.50 -11.81 -8.35
N VAL A 28 28.29 -12.33 -8.13
CA VAL A 28 27.84 -12.80 -6.81
C VAL A 28 28.49 -14.15 -6.49
N GLU A 29 28.56 -15.04 -7.48
CA GLU A 29 29.12 -16.41 -7.31
C GLU A 29 30.61 -16.39 -7.02
N ASP A 30 31.37 -15.56 -7.72
CA ASP A 30 32.83 -15.46 -7.52
C ASP A 30 33.22 -14.56 -6.34
N GLY A 31 32.23 -13.92 -5.70
CA GLY A 31 32.41 -13.04 -4.55
C GLY A 31 33.05 -11.69 -4.89
N THR A 32 33.07 -11.30 -6.16
CA THR A 32 33.51 -9.97 -6.62
C THR A 32 32.63 -8.89 -6.02
N ILE A 33 31.31 -9.14 -5.93
CA ILE A 33 30.36 -8.25 -5.28
C ILE A 33 29.59 -8.94 -4.15
N ILE A 34 29.20 -8.16 -3.16
CA ILE A 34 28.17 -8.51 -2.18
C ILE A 34 26.92 -7.77 -2.62
N LEU A 35 25.91 -8.50 -3.08
CA LEU A 35 24.66 -7.92 -3.55
C LEU A 35 23.70 -7.69 -2.37
N ILE A 36 23.16 -6.48 -2.26
CA ILE A 36 22.03 -6.15 -1.41
C ILE A 36 20.91 -5.65 -2.33
N GLY A 37 19.91 -6.47 -2.57
CA GLY A 37 18.71 -6.09 -3.34
C GLY A 37 17.58 -5.69 -2.41
N ALA A 38 16.94 -4.54 -2.66
CA ALA A 38 15.72 -4.14 -1.98
C ALA A 38 14.54 -4.20 -2.95
N THR A 39 13.37 -4.61 -2.46
CA THR A 39 12.15 -4.68 -3.25
C THR A 39 10.94 -4.49 -2.37
N THR A 40 9.89 -3.87 -2.91
CA THR A 40 8.56 -3.78 -2.32
C THR A 40 7.66 -4.94 -2.75
N GLU A 41 8.08 -5.70 -3.75
CA GLU A 41 7.35 -6.84 -4.30
C GLU A 41 7.81 -8.17 -3.68
N ASN A 42 6.99 -9.21 -3.83
CA ASN A 42 7.34 -10.53 -3.33
C ASN A 42 8.57 -11.08 -4.08
N PRO A 43 9.72 -11.24 -3.40
CA PRO A 43 10.97 -11.64 -4.04
C PRO A 43 10.91 -13.03 -4.69
N TYR A 44 10.05 -13.92 -4.23
CA TYR A 44 9.91 -15.27 -4.79
C TYR A 44 9.33 -15.27 -6.21
N PHE A 45 8.60 -14.22 -6.60
CA PHE A 45 8.03 -14.09 -7.94
C PHE A 45 8.86 -13.20 -8.85
N GLU A 46 9.44 -12.13 -8.28
CA GLU A 46 10.05 -11.06 -9.07
C GLU A 46 11.56 -11.19 -9.20
N VAL A 47 12.21 -11.83 -8.23
CA VAL A 47 13.67 -12.01 -8.28
C VAL A 47 14.00 -13.39 -8.87
N ASN A 48 15.06 -13.42 -9.69
CA ASN A 48 15.53 -14.66 -10.30
C ASN A 48 15.86 -15.73 -9.22
N GLY A 49 15.33 -16.93 -9.40
CA GLY A 49 15.53 -18.05 -8.48
C GLY A 49 17.00 -18.39 -8.23
N ALA A 50 17.88 -18.17 -9.22
CA ALA A 50 19.31 -18.38 -9.07
C ALA A 50 19.97 -17.36 -8.13
N LEU A 51 19.53 -16.10 -8.15
CA LEU A 51 19.95 -15.08 -7.17
C LEU A 51 19.39 -15.38 -5.78
N LEU A 52 18.09 -15.73 -5.71
CA LEU A 52 17.45 -16.06 -4.44
C LEU A 52 18.11 -17.24 -3.72
N SER A 53 18.48 -18.28 -4.45
CA SER A 53 19.15 -19.46 -3.87
C SER A 53 20.51 -19.15 -3.23
N ARG A 54 21.09 -17.99 -3.55
CA ARG A 54 22.39 -17.50 -3.06
C ARG A 54 22.23 -16.30 -2.11
N SER A 55 21.01 -15.94 -1.76
CA SER A 55 20.69 -14.77 -0.95
C SER A 55 19.92 -15.18 0.30
N SER A 56 20.04 -14.36 1.34
CA SER A 56 19.16 -14.42 2.51
C SER A 56 18.07 -13.35 2.38
N ILE A 57 16.84 -13.74 2.59
CA ILE A 57 15.70 -12.82 2.53
C ILE A 57 15.45 -12.27 3.95
N PHE A 58 15.34 -10.96 4.05
CA PHE A 58 15.00 -10.26 5.27
C PHE A 58 13.73 -9.44 5.02
N GLU A 59 12.65 -9.82 5.67
CA GLU A 59 11.40 -9.07 5.61
C GLU A 59 11.46 -7.90 6.60
N LEU A 60 11.32 -6.68 6.07
CA LEU A 60 11.27 -5.47 6.89
C LEU A 60 9.84 -5.23 7.36
N GLN A 61 9.68 -5.02 8.66
CA GLN A 61 8.39 -4.70 9.26
C GLN A 61 8.15 -3.19 9.24
N PRO A 62 6.88 -2.74 9.19
CA PRO A 62 6.54 -1.34 9.40
C PRO A 62 7.11 -0.83 10.72
N LEU A 63 7.52 0.42 10.75
CA LEU A 63 8.02 1.04 11.98
C LEU A 63 6.90 1.17 13.01
N ALA A 64 7.25 0.94 14.28
CA ALA A 64 6.32 1.16 15.38
C ALA A 64 6.05 2.68 15.57
N LYS A 65 4.93 3.01 16.19
CA LYS A 65 4.55 4.41 16.48
C LYS A 65 5.65 5.17 17.21
N GLU A 66 6.29 4.55 18.20
CA GLU A 66 7.37 5.14 18.98
C GLU A 66 8.65 5.38 18.15
N ASP A 67 8.92 4.52 17.16
CA ASP A 67 10.04 4.74 16.24
C ASP A 67 9.77 5.96 15.35
N ILE A 68 8.54 6.12 14.88
CA ILE A 68 8.13 7.30 14.09
C ILE A 68 8.23 8.57 14.92
N LYS A 69 7.77 8.58 16.19
CA LYS A 69 7.94 9.73 17.10
C LYS A 69 9.40 10.10 17.27
N THR A 70 10.26 9.10 17.45
CA THR A 70 11.71 9.31 17.58
C THR A 70 12.27 9.96 16.31
N LEU A 71 11.86 9.50 15.13
CA LEU A 71 12.29 10.05 13.84
C LEU A 71 11.79 11.50 13.66
N ILE A 72 10.53 11.78 13.96
CA ILE A 72 9.95 13.13 13.89
C ILE A 72 10.70 14.07 14.84
N THR A 73 10.87 13.68 16.09
CA THR A 73 11.58 14.48 17.11
C THR A 73 13.00 14.80 16.63
N ARG A 74 13.70 13.81 16.11
CA ARG A 74 15.04 14.01 15.54
C ARG A 74 15.00 14.94 14.33
N ALA A 75 14.05 14.81 13.43
CA ALA A 75 13.91 15.66 12.26
C ALA A 75 13.66 17.12 12.64
N VAL A 76 12.88 17.39 13.68
CA VAL A 76 12.58 18.75 14.15
C VAL A 76 13.77 19.39 14.85
N TYR A 77 14.49 18.65 15.71
CA TYR A 77 15.46 19.24 16.63
C TYR A 77 16.93 19.03 16.27
N ASP A 78 17.29 18.03 15.44
CA ASP A 78 18.69 17.80 15.05
C ASP A 78 19.14 18.88 14.06
N THR A 79 20.19 19.61 14.42
CA THR A 79 20.74 20.70 13.60
C THR A 79 21.64 20.22 12.46
N VAL A 80 22.08 18.96 12.49
CA VAL A 80 23.00 18.38 11.50
C VAL A 80 22.29 17.52 10.47
N LYS A 81 21.35 16.68 10.93
CA LYS A 81 20.64 15.70 10.11
C LYS A 81 19.13 15.98 10.01
N GLY A 82 18.66 17.05 10.63
CA GLY A 82 17.28 17.50 10.64
C GLY A 82 17.14 18.98 10.34
N MET A 83 16.01 19.53 10.74
CA MET A 83 15.63 20.93 10.52
C MET A 83 15.79 21.81 11.79
N GLY A 84 16.64 21.42 12.74
CA GLY A 84 16.80 22.14 14.01
C GLY A 84 17.25 23.60 13.85
N SER A 85 17.90 23.96 12.73
CA SER A 85 18.26 25.35 12.40
C SER A 85 17.05 26.26 12.19
N TYR A 86 15.87 25.72 11.88
CA TYR A 86 14.62 26.48 11.73
C TYR A 86 14.01 26.89 13.06
N GLN A 87 14.49 26.32 14.18
CA GLN A 87 13.96 26.57 15.53
C GLN A 87 12.45 26.25 15.64
N ALA A 88 12.03 25.15 15.02
CA ALA A 88 10.67 24.67 15.12
C ALA A 88 10.45 23.92 16.44
N VAL A 89 9.21 23.94 16.92
CA VAL A 89 8.73 23.19 18.08
C VAL A 89 7.50 22.40 17.61
N ILE A 90 7.47 21.13 17.90
CA ILE A 90 6.29 20.30 17.66
C ILE A 90 5.55 20.06 18.97
N GLU A 91 4.22 20.24 18.97
CA GLU A 91 3.35 19.96 20.11
C GLU A 91 3.13 18.45 20.25
N GLU A 92 2.89 17.99 21.48
CA GLU A 92 2.80 16.54 21.75
C GLU A 92 1.63 15.89 21.03
N ASP A 93 0.49 16.55 20.92
CA ASP A 93 -0.68 16.07 20.20
C ASP A 93 -0.45 16.02 18.67
N ALA A 94 0.31 16.97 18.11
CA ALA A 94 0.74 16.96 16.71
C ALA A 94 1.72 15.79 16.46
N LEU A 95 2.66 15.56 17.37
CA LEU A 95 3.61 14.46 17.30
C LEU A 95 2.89 13.10 17.34
N GLU A 96 1.96 12.94 18.29
CA GLU A 96 1.12 11.73 18.42
C GLU A 96 0.29 11.50 17.17
N PHE A 97 -0.35 12.53 16.66
CA PHE A 97 -1.18 12.49 15.45
C PHE A 97 -0.38 12.07 14.21
N LEU A 98 0.79 12.72 13.96
CA LEU A 98 1.63 12.38 12.82
C LEU A 98 2.17 10.96 12.90
N ALA A 99 2.57 10.51 14.09
CA ALA A 99 3.06 9.16 14.30
C ALA A 99 1.97 8.10 14.05
N ASP A 100 0.75 8.39 14.46
CA ASP A 100 -0.40 7.48 14.28
C ASP A 100 -0.85 7.42 12.81
N ILE A 101 -1.07 8.59 12.20
CA ILE A 101 -1.60 8.69 10.84
C ILE A 101 -0.62 8.17 9.77
N SER A 102 0.69 8.22 10.02
CA SER A 102 1.72 7.72 9.10
C SER A 102 1.70 6.18 8.96
N GLY A 103 1.15 5.46 9.96
CA GLY A 103 1.00 4.01 9.92
C GLY A 103 2.30 3.26 9.67
N GLY A 104 3.40 3.71 10.27
CA GLY A 104 4.72 3.11 10.13
C GLY A 104 5.53 3.58 8.91
N ASP A 105 5.01 4.55 8.15
CA ASP A 105 5.70 5.16 7.01
C ASP A 105 6.46 6.42 7.44
N ALA A 106 7.77 6.27 7.68
CA ALA A 106 8.64 7.38 8.06
C ALA A 106 8.68 8.50 7.01
N ARG A 107 8.64 8.17 5.71
CA ARG A 107 8.71 9.18 4.64
C ARG A 107 7.48 10.09 4.68
N SER A 108 6.30 9.52 4.85
CA SER A 108 5.05 10.29 4.98
C SER A 108 5.09 11.22 6.19
N ALA A 109 5.53 10.72 7.35
CA ALA A 109 5.65 11.51 8.57
C ALA A 109 6.67 12.66 8.42
N LEU A 110 7.85 12.36 7.89
CA LEU A 110 8.92 13.34 7.71
C LEU A 110 8.57 14.42 6.68
N ASN A 111 7.92 14.05 5.58
CA ASN A 111 7.45 15.02 4.58
C ASN A 111 6.41 15.99 5.16
N ALA A 112 5.49 15.48 6.01
CA ALA A 112 4.51 16.34 6.68
C ALA A 112 5.19 17.34 7.63
N VAL A 113 6.19 16.89 8.40
CA VAL A 113 6.98 17.75 9.29
C VAL A 113 7.76 18.79 8.50
N GLU A 114 8.43 18.38 7.42
CA GLU A 114 9.18 19.30 6.55
C GLU A 114 8.26 20.37 5.97
N LEU A 115 7.12 19.97 5.43
CA LEU A 115 6.13 20.89 4.89
C LEU A 115 5.65 21.86 5.97
N GLY A 116 5.26 21.36 7.15
CA GLY A 116 4.83 22.19 8.27
C GLY A 116 5.88 23.23 8.70
N ILE A 117 7.15 22.84 8.77
CA ILE A 117 8.23 23.77 9.11
C ILE A 117 8.44 24.83 8.04
N LEU A 118 8.31 24.47 6.75
CA LEU A 118 8.58 25.38 5.65
C LEU A 118 7.41 26.34 5.35
N THR A 119 6.19 25.98 5.70
CA THR A 119 4.99 26.76 5.36
C THR A 119 4.38 27.52 6.53
N THR A 120 4.74 27.19 7.78
CA THR A 120 4.19 27.86 8.95
C THR A 120 5.02 29.11 9.28
N GLU A 121 4.31 30.22 9.50
CA GLU A 121 4.93 31.46 9.94
C GLU A 121 5.45 31.36 11.38
N ARG A 122 6.47 32.17 11.70
CA ARG A 122 7.02 32.24 13.05
C ARG A 122 6.05 32.92 14.00
N GLY A 123 5.89 32.34 15.17
CA GLY A 123 5.13 32.94 16.27
C GLY A 123 5.80 34.17 16.85
N ALA A 124 5.14 34.83 17.79
CA ALA A 124 5.66 36.00 18.50
C ALA A 124 6.97 35.75 19.29
N ASP A 125 7.24 34.49 19.63
CA ASP A 125 8.47 34.01 20.27
C ASP A 125 9.61 33.73 19.26
N GLY A 126 9.38 33.96 17.97
CA GLY A 126 10.33 33.73 16.89
C GLY A 126 10.48 32.27 16.47
N LYS A 127 9.70 31.36 17.03
CA LYS A 127 9.72 29.93 16.71
C LYS A 127 8.60 29.55 15.76
N ILE A 128 8.78 28.43 15.08
CA ILE A 128 7.74 27.82 14.25
C ILE A 128 7.02 26.76 15.11
N HIS A 129 5.72 26.88 15.28
CA HIS A 129 4.93 25.95 16.09
C HIS A 129 4.16 25.00 15.18
N ILE A 130 4.52 23.71 15.26
CA ILE A 130 3.78 22.63 14.59
C ILE A 130 2.69 22.15 15.54
N THR A 131 1.52 22.75 15.39
CA THR A 131 0.30 22.40 16.14
C THR A 131 -0.42 21.24 15.46
N LEU A 132 -1.43 20.67 16.12
CA LEU A 132 -2.29 19.64 15.55
C LEU A 132 -2.96 20.10 14.24
N ASP A 133 -3.39 21.36 14.17
CA ASP A 133 -4.00 21.93 12.95
C ASP A 133 -3.00 21.96 11.80
N VAL A 134 -1.80 22.48 12.04
CA VAL A 134 -0.70 22.48 11.05
C VAL A 134 -0.36 21.06 10.62
N ALA A 135 -0.24 20.12 11.55
CA ALA A 135 0.06 18.73 11.26
C ALA A 135 -1.03 18.07 10.39
N SER A 136 -2.30 18.37 10.66
CA SER A 136 -3.42 17.82 9.90
C SER A 136 -3.54 18.39 8.49
N GLU A 137 -3.15 19.66 8.29
CA GLU A 137 -3.08 20.28 6.96
C GLU A 137 -1.92 19.73 6.13
N CYS A 138 -0.76 19.50 6.76
CA CYS A 138 0.46 19.07 6.10
C CYS A 138 0.49 17.59 5.76
N ILE A 139 -0.21 16.75 6.52
CA ILE A 139 -0.32 15.35 6.15
C ILE A 139 -1.40 15.23 5.09
N GLN A 140 -0.99 15.14 3.84
CA GLN A 140 -1.93 14.82 2.77
C GLN A 140 -2.72 13.59 3.20
N LYS A 141 -4.06 13.67 3.13
CA LYS A 141 -4.98 12.58 3.49
C LYS A 141 -4.36 11.27 3.10
N ARG A 142 -4.19 10.40 4.08
CA ARG A 142 -3.71 9.04 3.89
C ARG A 142 -4.45 8.46 2.70
N VAL A 143 -3.81 8.49 1.54
CA VAL A 143 -4.20 7.55 0.49
C VAL A 143 -4.04 6.22 1.19
N VAL A 144 -5.15 5.53 1.45
CA VAL A 144 -5.10 4.16 1.96
C VAL A 144 -4.01 3.51 1.15
N LYS A 145 -2.96 2.98 1.81
CA LYS A 145 -1.85 2.29 1.13
C LYS A 145 -2.45 1.14 0.33
N TYR A 146 -2.91 1.48 -0.83
CA TYR A 146 -3.39 0.61 -1.86
C TYR A 146 -2.40 0.81 -2.99
N ASP A 147 -1.28 0.15 -2.85
CA ASP A 147 -0.34 0.07 -3.95
C ASP A 147 -0.98 -0.80 -5.02
N LYS A 148 -1.31 -0.19 -6.18
CA LYS A 148 -1.98 -0.89 -7.29
C LYS A 148 -1.18 -2.09 -7.83
N THR A 149 0.06 -2.25 -7.40
CA THR A 149 0.98 -3.29 -7.84
C THR A 149 1.62 -4.08 -6.69
N GLY A 150 1.38 -3.73 -5.42
CA GLY A 150 2.01 -4.36 -4.26
C GLY A 150 1.16 -5.44 -3.57
N ASP A 151 1.76 -6.16 -2.63
CA ASP A 151 1.14 -7.26 -1.87
C ASP A 151 -0.18 -6.85 -1.19
N ASN A 152 -0.28 -5.62 -0.68
CA ASN A 152 -1.52 -5.07 -0.10
C ASN A 152 -2.69 -4.98 -1.10
N HIS A 153 -2.40 -4.77 -2.40
CA HIS A 153 -3.39 -4.79 -3.46
C HIS A 153 -3.97 -6.20 -3.63
N TYR A 154 -3.07 -7.18 -3.81
CA TYR A 154 -3.46 -8.58 -3.97
C TYR A 154 -4.17 -9.12 -2.72
N ASP A 155 -3.71 -8.74 -1.53
CA ASP A 155 -4.34 -9.14 -0.26
C ASP A 155 -5.75 -8.56 -0.12
N THR A 156 -5.96 -7.29 -0.47
CA THR A 156 -7.28 -6.65 -0.41
C THR A 156 -8.24 -7.28 -1.42
N ILE A 157 -7.79 -7.53 -2.66
CA ILE A 157 -8.59 -8.23 -3.68
C ILE A 157 -8.90 -9.67 -3.25
N SER A 158 -7.91 -10.38 -2.73
CA SER A 158 -8.07 -11.73 -2.22
C SER A 158 -9.09 -11.79 -1.07
N ALA A 159 -9.01 -10.84 -0.13
CA ALA A 159 -9.95 -10.70 0.97
C ALA A 159 -11.36 -10.37 0.46
N PHE A 160 -11.50 -9.46 -0.50
CA PHE A 160 -12.76 -9.13 -1.15
C PHE A 160 -13.44 -10.37 -1.77
N ILE A 161 -12.68 -11.12 -2.57
CA ILE A 161 -13.20 -12.35 -3.21
C ILE A 161 -13.56 -13.39 -2.14
N LYS A 162 -12.70 -13.60 -1.14
CA LYS A 162 -12.94 -14.55 -0.05
C LYS A 162 -14.15 -14.18 0.80
N SER A 163 -14.42 -12.89 1.01
CA SER A 163 -15.60 -12.41 1.74
C SER A 163 -16.89 -12.76 1.00
N MET A 164 -16.96 -12.51 -0.33
CA MET A 164 -18.11 -12.89 -1.14
C MET A 164 -18.29 -14.41 -1.17
N ARG A 165 -17.21 -15.18 -1.36
CA ARG A 165 -17.20 -16.65 -1.36
C ARG A 165 -17.62 -17.22 -0.01
N GLY A 166 -17.14 -16.62 1.08
CA GLY A 166 -17.43 -17.01 2.47
C GLY A 166 -18.82 -16.58 2.96
N SER A 167 -19.64 -15.92 2.12
CA SER A 167 -20.97 -15.43 2.49
C SER A 167 -20.95 -14.42 3.64
N ASP A 168 -19.96 -13.53 3.66
CA ASP A 168 -19.83 -12.42 4.59
C ASP A 168 -20.08 -11.09 3.84
N PRO A 169 -21.33 -10.59 3.79
CA PRO A 169 -21.67 -9.36 3.07
C PRO A 169 -21.05 -8.12 3.73
N ASP A 170 -20.89 -8.10 5.05
CA ASP A 170 -20.31 -6.95 5.76
C ASP A 170 -18.83 -6.78 5.41
N ALA A 171 -18.06 -7.85 5.45
CA ALA A 171 -16.66 -7.84 5.01
C ALA A 171 -16.56 -7.54 3.52
N ALA A 172 -17.43 -8.08 2.67
CA ALA A 172 -17.40 -7.82 1.24
C ALA A 172 -17.64 -6.35 0.90
N VAL A 173 -18.59 -5.69 1.55
CA VAL A 173 -18.84 -4.25 1.39
C VAL A 173 -17.70 -3.42 1.97
N TYR A 174 -17.12 -3.83 3.10
CA TYR A 174 -15.94 -3.16 3.65
C TYR A 174 -14.76 -3.17 2.68
N TYR A 175 -14.41 -4.32 2.11
CA TYR A 175 -13.32 -4.40 1.14
C TYR A 175 -13.63 -3.71 -0.18
N LEU A 176 -14.89 -3.70 -0.63
CA LEU A 176 -15.34 -2.87 -1.74
C LEU A 176 -15.08 -1.39 -1.47
N ALA A 177 -15.51 -0.88 -0.30
CA ALA A 177 -15.29 0.51 0.09
C ALA A 177 -13.80 0.85 0.17
N LYS A 178 -12.98 -0.06 0.70
CA LYS A 178 -11.52 0.08 0.77
C LYS A 178 -10.90 0.19 -0.63
N MET A 179 -11.30 -0.65 -1.58
CA MET A 179 -10.82 -0.59 -2.98
C MET A 179 -11.26 0.68 -3.68
N LEU A 180 -12.52 1.10 -3.54
CA LEU A 180 -13.05 2.33 -4.14
C LEU A 180 -12.35 3.58 -3.56
N TYR A 181 -12.16 3.63 -2.24
CA TYR A 181 -11.46 4.72 -1.58
C TYR A 181 -9.99 4.83 -2.04
N ALA A 182 -9.37 3.70 -2.34
CA ALA A 182 -8.01 3.61 -2.85
C ALA A 182 -7.90 3.93 -4.35
N GLY A 183 -9.02 4.19 -5.04
CA GLY A 183 -9.05 4.52 -6.46
C GLY A 183 -8.84 3.34 -7.39
N GLU A 184 -9.26 2.13 -6.97
CA GLU A 184 -9.25 0.96 -7.85
C GLU A 184 -10.18 1.15 -9.05
N ASP A 185 -9.82 0.52 -10.16
CA ASP A 185 -10.64 0.55 -11.37
C ASP A 185 -11.99 -0.14 -11.13
N ILE A 186 -13.08 0.64 -11.24
CA ILE A 186 -14.44 0.14 -11.06
C ILE A 186 -14.79 -0.99 -12.02
N LYS A 187 -14.19 -1.03 -13.21
CA LYS A 187 -14.37 -2.11 -14.18
C LYS A 187 -13.66 -3.38 -13.73
N PHE A 188 -12.50 -3.24 -13.10
CA PHE A 188 -11.80 -4.37 -12.51
C PHE A 188 -12.62 -4.96 -11.36
N ILE A 189 -13.16 -4.13 -10.46
CA ILE A 189 -14.04 -4.59 -9.36
C ILE A 189 -15.26 -5.33 -9.91
N ALA A 190 -15.96 -4.73 -10.88
CA ALA A 190 -17.13 -5.35 -11.51
C ALA A 190 -16.80 -6.73 -12.13
N ARG A 191 -15.63 -6.84 -12.77
CA ARG A 191 -15.14 -8.12 -13.33
C ARG A 191 -14.94 -9.18 -12.24
N ARG A 192 -14.41 -8.81 -11.06
CA ARG A 192 -14.26 -9.75 -9.94
C ARG A 192 -15.59 -10.22 -9.38
N ILE A 193 -16.58 -9.35 -9.33
CA ILE A 193 -17.95 -9.71 -8.92
C ILE A 193 -18.56 -10.72 -9.91
N MET A 194 -18.43 -10.49 -11.24
CA MET A 194 -18.91 -11.41 -12.27
C MET A 194 -18.25 -12.80 -12.18
N ILE A 195 -16.94 -12.83 -11.96
CA ILE A 195 -16.21 -14.11 -11.79
C ILE A 195 -16.76 -14.86 -10.58
N CYS A 196 -16.86 -14.20 -9.41
CA CYS A 196 -17.38 -14.82 -8.19
C CYS A 196 -18.85 -15.30 -8.36
N ALA A 197 -19.68 -14.51 -9.04
CA ALA A 197 -21.06 -14.90 -9.36
C ALA A 197 -21.15 -16.16 -10.22
N SER A 198 -20.20 -16.38 -11.13
CA SER A 198 -20.16 -17.56 -12.00
C SER A 198 -19.47 -18.76 -11.35
N GLU A 199 -18.35 -18.53 -10.66
CA GLU A 199 -17.48 -19.58 -10.11
C GLU A 199 -17.99 -20.09 -8.76
N ASP A 200 -18.33 -19.17 -7.83
CA ASP A 200 -18.65 -19.54 -6.44
C ASP A 200 -20.15 -19.67 -6.18
N VAL A 201 -21.00 -18.90 -6.86
CA VAL A 201 -22.48 -19.03 -6.80
C VAL A 201 -22.97 -20.00 -7.87
N GLY A 202 -22.58 -19.76 -9.11
CA GLY A 202 -22.88 -20.63 -10.25
C GLY A 202 -24.35 -20.96 -10.36
N ASN A 203 -24.66 -22.24 -10.54
CA ASN A 203 -26.04 -22.75 -10.72
C ASN A 203 -26.85 -22.83 -9.41
N ALA A 204 -26.27 -22.52 -8.25
CA ALA A 204 -27.04 -22.42 -7.01
C ALA A 204 -28.01 -21.23 -7.02
N ASP A 205 -27.60 -20.13 -7.68
CA ASP A 205 -28.45 -18.99 -8.00
C ASP A 205 -27.98 -18.33 -9.32
N PRO A 206 -28.56 -18.76 -10.46
CA PRO A 206 -28.22 -18.23 -11.78
C PRO A 206 -28.47 -16.73 -11.93
N MET A 207 -29.31 -16.14 -11.09
CA MET A 207 -29.59 -14.70 -11.10
C MET A 207 -28.37 -13.88 -10.66
N ALA A 208 -27.47 -14.44 -9.84
CA ALA A 208 -26.27 -13.76 -9.40
C ALA A 208 -25.38 -13.26 -10.55
N LEU A 209 -25.18 -14.10 -11.58
CA LEU A 209 -24.45 -13.70 -12.78
C LEU A 209 -25.19 -12.61 -13.57
N THR A 210 -26.50 -12.69 -13.68
CA THR A 210 -27.33 -11.67 -14.36
C THR A 210 -27.21 -10.32 -13.65
N VAL A 211 -27.30 -10.29 -12.32
CA VAL A 211 -27.12 -9.09 -11.50
C VAL A 211 -25.71 -8.51 -11.68
N ALA A 212 -24.68 -9.36 -11.62
CA ALA A 212 -23.29 -8.92 -11.76
C ALA A 212 -22.99 -8.34 -13.15
N VAL A 213 -23.52 -8.94 -14.23
CA VAL A 213 -23.37 -8.44 -15.61
C VAL A 213 -24.11 -7.11 -15.78
N SER A 214 -25.35 -7.02 -15.29
CA SER A 214 -26.13 -5.77 -15.34
C SER A 214 -25.43 -4.64 -14.56
N ALA A 215 -24.88 -4.94 -13.40
CA ALA A 215 -24.09 -4.00 -12.61
C ALA A 215 -22.84 -3.52 -13.37
N SER A 216 -22.10 -4.43 -14.01
CA SER A 216 -20.92 -4.07 -14.81
C SER A 216 -21.26 -3.11 -15.94
N GLN A 217 -22.35 -3.38 -16.68
CA GLN A 217 -22.82 -2.52 -17.77
C GLN A 217 -23.29 -1.14 -17.27
N ALA A 218 -23.97 -1.11 -16.13
CA ALA A 218 -24.44 0.13 -15.51
C ALA A 218 -23.26 1.00 -15.01
N VAL A 219 -22.28 0.40 -14.37
CA VAL A 219 -21.07 1.06 -13.87
C VAL A 219 -20.29 1.74 -15.00
N GLU A 220 -20.18 1.08 -16.17
CA GLU A 220 -19.52 1.68 -17.35
C GLU A 220 -20.23 2.90 -17.90
N ARG A 221 -21.55 2.96 -17.77
CA ARG A 221 -22.37 4.07 -18.31
C ARG A 221 -22.48 5.26 -17.34
N ILE A 222 -22.53 4.96 -16.05
CA ILE A 222 -22.80 5.96 -15.01
C ILE A 222 -21.50 6.56 -14.46
N GLY A 223 -20.47 5.71 -14.17
CA GLY A 223 -19.23 6.15 -13.58
C GLY A 223 -19.35 6.51 -12.09
N MET A 224 -18.26 7.03 -11.52
CA MET A 224 -18.22 7.50 -10.13
C MET A 224 -18.85 8.91 -10.03
N PRO A 225 -19.46 9.27 -8.89
CA PRO A 225 -19.53 8.48 -7.64
C PRO A 225 -20.67 7.46 -7.56
N GLU A 226 -21.67 7.50 -8.42
CA GLU A 226 -22.89 6.68 -8.31
C GLU A 226 -22.62 5.19 -8.56
N ALA A 227 -21.57 4.84 -9.30
CA ALA A 227 -21.17 3.44 -9.53
C ALA A 227 -20.96 2.65 -8.22
N GLN A 228 -20.58 3.31 -7.12
CA GLN A 228 -20.41 2.68 -5.81
C GLN A 228 -21.71 2.03 -5.29
N ILE A 229 -22.86 2.64 -5.57
CA ILE A 229 -24.18 2.13 -5.15
C ILE A 229 -24.50 0.84 -5.89
N ILE A 230 -24.24 0.83 -7.21
CA ILE A 230 -24.48 -0.33 -8.08
C ILE A 230 -23.56 -1.49 -7.71
N LEU A 231 -22.28 -1.21 -7.48
CA LEU A 231 -21.31 -2.21 -7.03
C LEU A 231 -21.68 -2.79 -5.67
N SER A 232 -22.11 -1.94 -4.72
CA SER A 232 -22.54 -2.39 -3.40
C SER A 232 -23.74 -3.32 -3.47
N GLN A 233 -24.76 -3.00 -4.30
CA GLN A 233 -25.90 -3.88 -4.54
C GLN A 233 -25.46 -5.24 -5.08
N ALA A 234 -24.62 -5.27 -6.11
CA ALA A 234 -24.14 -6.50 -6.72
C ALA A 234 -23.31 -7.35 -5.74
N VAL A 235 -22.41 -6.72 -4.99
CA VAL A 235 -21.58 -7.38 -3.97
C VAL A 235 -22.44 -8.02 -2.89
N THR A 236 -23.42 -7.27 -2.35
CA THR A 236 -24.33 -7.77 -1.31
C THR A 236 -25.13 -8.97 -1.83
N TYR A 237 -25.65 -8.87 -3.06
CA TYR A 237 -26.39 -9.97 -3.68
C TYR A 237 -25.51 -11.22 -3.81
N VAL A 238 -24.34 -11.10 -4.41
CA VAL A 238 -23.41 -12.23 -4.62
C VAL A 238 -22.92 -12.81 -3.29
N ALA A 239 -22.66 -11.97 -2.28
CA ALA A 239 -22.23 -12.43 -0.97
C ALA A 239 -23.31 -13.23 -0.24
N THR A 240 -24.58 -12.82 -0.35
CA THR A 240 -25.71 -13.49 0.32
C THR A 240 -26.32 -14.66 -0.46
N ALA A 241 -25.99 -14.79 -1.74
CA ALA A 241 -26.47 -15.91 -2.58
C ALA A 241 -25.95 -17.27 -2.08
N PRO A 242 -26.70 -18.37 -2.27
CA PRO A 242 -26.20 -19.71 -2.01
C PRO A 242 -24.99 -20.03 -2.89
N LYS A 243 -24.05 -20.82 -2.38
CA LYS A 243 -22.78 -21.11 -3.06
C LYS A 243 -22.75 -22.52 -3.66
N SER A 244 -22.23 -22.61 -4.88
CA SER A 244 -21.95 -23.89 -5.55
C SER A 244 -20.81 -23.70 -6.56
N ASN A 245 -19.74 -24.44 -6.39
CA ASN A 245 -18.63 -24.50 -7.35
C ASN A 245 -18.79 -25.62 -8.41
N ALA A 246 -20.00 -26.11 -8.62
CA ALA A 246 -20.27 -27.21 -9.56
C ALA A 246 -19.92 -26.87 -11.02
N SER A 247 -19.72 -25.61 -11.34
CA SER A 247 -19.29 -25.13 -12.65
C SER A 247 -17.77 -25.08 -12.83
N TYR A 248 -17.02 -25.32 -11.77
CA TYR A 248 -15.55 -25.31 -11.72
C TYR A 248 -15.03 -26.75 -11.66
#